data_be4ced681b5b02fa21aa932742db5fd4
#
_entry.id   be4ced681b5b02fa21aa932742db5fd4
#
_cell.length_a   1.000
_cell.length_b   1.000
_cell.length_c   1.000
_cell.angle_alpha   90.00
_cell.angle_beta   90.00
_cell.angle_gamma   90.00
#
_symmetry.space_group_name_H-M   'P 1'
#
loop_
_entity.id
_entity.type
_entity.pdbx_description
1 polymer ?
#
loop_
_entity_poly.entity_id
_entity_poly.type
_entity_poly.pdbx_seq_one_letter_code
_entity_poly.pdbx_strand_id
1 'polypeptide(L)'
;MNKIVGIAKLLLDKHSRGGAKSVKMISLEEELKGNAYPGRGIVIGKSQDGRKAVTAYFIMGRSVNSRNRVFTETEDGIRTEAADPSKLTDPHLIIYAPVRVLGNKTIVTNGDQTDTIYELMDKQQTFEQSLRTREYEDDAPNYTPRISGIMHVENGSYNYAMSILKSADGNPDCCERFTFSYMNPLPGTGHFIHTYMGDGNPLPSFEGEPKLVAIPDDMDAFTDMLWNSLNEDNKVSLFVRYIDIETGKATSKIINKYDRV
;
A
#
# COMPACT_ATOMS: atom_id res chain seq x y z
N MET A 1 -6.23 -24.57 4.62
CA MET A 1 -4.79 -24.32 4.36
C MET A 1 -4.30 -24.88 3.02
N ASN A 2 -4.67 -26.08 2.58
CA ASN A 2 -4.11 -26.68 1.35
C ASN A 2 -4.65 -26.16 0.00
N LYS A 3 -5.73 -25.39 -0.06
CA LYS A 3 -6.32 -24.89 -1.32
C LYS A 3 -5.59 -23.67 -1.91
N ILE A 4 -5.07 -22.78 -1.08
CA ILE A 4 -4.38 -21.55 -1.54
C ILE A 4 -3.01 -21.88 -2.15
N VAL A 5 -2.28 -22.83 -1.55
CA VAL A 5 -0.97 -23.30 -2.05
C VAL A 5 -1.11 -24.02 -3.40
N GLY A 6 -2.22 -24.77 -3.59
CA GLY A 6 -2.48 -25.50 -4.84
C GLY A 6 -2.77 -24.57 -6.04
N ILE A 7 -3.40 -23.42 -5.81
CA ILE A 7 -3.79 -22.47 -6.88
C ILE A 7 -2.59 -21.67 -7.36
N ALA A 8 -1.71 -21.24 -6.46
CA ALA A 8 -0.45 -20.58 -6.82
C ALA A 8 0.42 -21.50 -7.72
N LYS A 9 0.44 -22.80 -7.45
CA LYS A 9 1.17 -23.78 -8.26
C LYS A 9 0.54 -23.99 -9.64
N LEU A 10 -0.79 -23.91 -9.76
CA LEU A 10 -1.50 -24.09 -11.03
C LEU A 10 -1.34 -22.89 -11.98
N LEU A 11 -1.19 -21.69 -11.44
CA LEU A 11 -0.94 -20.48 -12.23
C LEU A 11 0.51 -20.43 -12.74
N LEU A 12 1.47 -20.98 -11.99
CA LEU A 12 2.88 -21.09 -12.38
C LEU A 12 3.06 -22.02 -13.60
N ASP A 13 2.28 -23.12 -13.70
CA ASP A 13 2.42 -24.09 -14.80
C ASP A 13 1.82 -23.63 -16.14
N LYS A 14 0.89 -22.67 -16.14
CA LYS A 14 0.26 -22.15 -17.38
C LYS A 14 1.09 -21.11 -18.15
N HIS A 15 2.11 -20.51 -17.55
CA HIS A 15 2.91 -19.44 -18.16
C HIS A 15 4.29 -19.90 -18.67
N SER A 16 4.62 -21.20 -18.61
CA SER A 16 5.91 -21.72 -19.06
C SER A 16 5.95 -22.09 -20.56
N ARG A 17 5.48 -21.22 -21.45
CA ARG A 17 5.73 -21.34 -22.89
C ARG A 17 6.53 -20.15 -23.40
N GLY A 18 7.84 -20.33 -23.42
CA GLY A 18 8.80 -19.38 -24.00
C GLY A 18 9.80 -18.89 -22.97
N GLY A 19 11.09 -19.06 -23.19
CA GLY A 19 12.24 -18.83 -22.31
C GLY A 19 12.41 -17.43 -21.65
N ALA A 20 11.33 -16.79 -21.26
CA ALA A 20 11.31 -15.63 -20.39
C ALA A 20 11.50 -16.10 -18.93
N LYS A 21 12.41 -15.46 -18.18
CA LYS A 21 12.52 -15.63 -16.73
C LYS A 21 11.13 -15.39 -16.15
N SER A 22 10.49 -16.42 -15.59
CA SER A 22 9.21 -16.25 -14.90
C SER A 22 9.42 -15.29 -13.75
N VAL A 23 8.70 -14.18 -13.74
CA VAL A 23 8.65 -13.28 -12.58
C VAL A 23 8.11 -14.10 -11.42
N LYS A 24 8.92 -14.29 -10.38
CA LYS A 24 8.55 -15.13 -9.24
C LYS A 24 7.51 -14.39 -8.40
N MET A 25 6.28 -14.89 -8.40
CA MET A 25 5.27 -14.46 -7.44
C MET A 25 5.72 -14.87 -6.02
N ILE A 26 5.72 -13.92 -5.09
CA ILE A 26 6.06 -14.18 -3.68
C ILE A 26 4.80 -14.47 -2.88
N SER A 27 4.97 -15.20 -1.78
CA SER A 27 3.94 -15.33 -0.75
C SER A 27 3.95 -14.05 0.10
N LEU A 28 2.88 -13.26 0.01
CA LEU A 28 2.75 -12.04 0.81
C LEU A 28 2.70 -12.36 2.31
N GLU A 29 2.11 -13.49 2.69
CA GLU A 29 2.08 -14.00 4.06
C GLU A 29 3.49 -14.27 4.59
N GLU A 30 4.32 -15.00 3.82
CA GLU A 30 5.70 -15.31 4.22
C GLU A 30 6.57 -14.05 4.24
N GLU A 31 6.40 -13.15 3.29
CA GLU A 31 7.11 -11.88 3.23
C GLU A 31 6.85 -11.02 4.47
N LEU A 32 5.59 -10.88 4.87
CA LEU A 32 5.20 -10.09 6.05
C LEU A 32 5.63 -10.75 7.35
N LYS A 33 5.53 -12.08 7.47
CA LYS A 33 6.01 -12.82 8.65
C LYS A 33 7.54 -12.80 8.76
N GLY A 34 8.24 -12.78 7.63
CA GLY A 34 9.70 -12.72 7.57
C GLY A 34 10.29 -11.33 7.80
N ASN A 35 9.48 -10.28 7.74
CA ASN A 35 9.92 -8.89 7.91
C ASN A 35 9.27 -8.26 9.14
N ALA A 36 10.03 -8.10 10.22
CA ALA A 36 9.52 -7.55 11.48
C ALA A 36 9.05 -6.09 11.36
N TYR A 37 9.57 -5.32 10.38
CA TYR A 37 9.23 -3.91 10.21
C TYR A 37 9.29 -3.43 8.74
N PRO A 38 8.34 -3.81 7.88
CA PRO A 38 8.19 -3.19 6.56
C PRO A 38 7.73 -1.73 6.61
N GLY A 39 7.36 -1.23 7.78
CA GLY A 39 6.93 0.14 8.02
C GLY A 39 5.49 0.41 7.58
N ARG A 40 5.31 0.94 6.39
CA ARG A 40 4.01 1.11 5.72
C ARG A 40 4.03 0.26 4.45
N GLY A 41 2.90 -0.34 4.12
CA GLY A 41 2.80 -1.16 2.92
C GLY A 41 1.53 -0.93 2.14
N ILE A 42 1.65 -0.91 0.82
CA ILE A 42 0.54 -0.79 -0.13
C ILE A 42 0.52 -2.05 -0.99
N VAL A 43 -0.64 -2.69 -1.09
CA VAL A 43 -0.93 -3.73 -2.07
C VAL A 43 -1.99 -3.21 -3.02
N ILE A 44 -1.77 -3.36 -4.33
CA ILE A 44 -2.78 -3.06 -5.35
C ILE A 44 -2.81 -4.21 -6.35
N GLY A 45 -4.01 -4.62 -6.76
CA GLY A 45 -4.14 -5.71 -7.73
C GLY A 45 -5.58 -5.97 -8.17
N LYS A 46 -5.79 -7.13 -8.79
CA LYS A 46 -7.07 -7.60 -9.31
C LYS A 46 -7.41 -8.95 -8.69
N SER A 47 -8.66 -9.10 -8.21
CA SER A 47 -9.16 -10.36 -7.65
C SER A 47 -9.01 -11.54 -8.62
N GLN A 48 -9.03 -12.76 -8.10
CA GLN A 48 -8.81 -13.98 -8.87
C GLN A 48 -9.88 -14.18 -9.93
N ASP A 49 -11.14 -13.83 -9.65
CA ASP A 49 -12.26 -13.87 -10.58
C ASP A 49 -12.22 -12.73 -11.64
N GLY A 50 -11.28 -11.79 -11.48
CA GLY A 50 -11.08 -10.64 -12.37
C GLY A 50 -12.11 -9.53 -12.21
N ARG A 51 -13.00 -9.59 -11.23
CA ARG A 51 -14.16 -8.69 -11.08
C ARG A 51 -13.92 -7.52 -10.14
N LYS A 52 -12.91 -7.59 -9.28
CA LYS A 52 -12.64 -6.56 -8.27
C LYS A 52 -11.26 -5.96 -8.46
N ALA A 53 -11.19 -4.63 -8.41
CA ALA A 53 -9.96 -3.90 -8.14
C ALA A 53 -9.75 -3.87 -6.63
N VAL A 54 -8.53 -4.19 -6.18
CA VAL A 54 -8.22 -4.43 -4.76
C VAL A 54 -7.08 -3.54 -4.32
N THR A 55 -7.23 -2.89 -3.17
CA THR A 55 -6.10 -2.27 -2.46
C THR A 55 -6.12 -2.62 -0.99
N ALA A 56 -4.93 -2.74 -0.42
CA ALA A 56 -4.72 -2.79 1.02
C ALA A 56 -3.62 -1.81 1.42
N TYR A 57 -3.78 -1.19 2.58
CA TYR A 57 -2.79 -0.30 3.19
C TYR A 57 -2.66 -0.59 4.67
N PHE A 58 -1.44 -0.79 5.14
CA PHE A 58 -1.17 -0.96 6.57
C PHE A 58 -0.12 0.02 7.07
N ILE A 59 -0.22 0.33 8.36
CA ILE A 59 0.80 1.09 9.08
C ILE A 59 1.34 0.27 10.25
N MET A 60 2.64 0.44 10.51
CA MET A 60 3.33 -0.08 11.66
C MET A 60 4.05 1.05 12.39
N GLY A 61 4.38 0.85 13.66
CA GLY A 61 5.06 1.83 14.49
C GLY A 61 6.02 1.17 15.48
N ARG A 62 7.19 1.80 15.72
CA ARG A 62 8.17 1.36 16.74
C ARG A 62 8.19 2.27 17.95
N SER A 63 7.94 3.58 17.78
CA SER A 63 7.89 4.55 18.87
C SER A 63 6.48 4.69 19.46
N VAL A 64 6.38 5.26 20.63
CA VAL A 64 5.08 5.58 21.27
C VAL A 64 4.22 6.45 20.34
N ASN A 65 4.79 7.50 19.75
CA ASN A 65 4.08 8.40 18.84
C ASN A 65 3.63 7.68 17.56
N SER A 66 4.50 6.87 16.93
CA SER A 66 4.17 6.15 15.71
C SER A 66 3.14 5.04 15.91
N ARG A 67 3.02 4.47 17.13
CA ARG A 67 1.98 3.50 17.51
C ARG A 67 0.65 4.14 17.88
N ASN A 68 0.66 5.40 18.27
CA ASN A 68 -0.53 6.13 18.74
C ASN A 68 -1.43 6.57 17.58
N ARG A 69 -1.86 5.63 16.72
CA ARG A 69 -2.67 5.90 15.53
C ARG A 69 -3.80 4.90 15.37
N VAL A 70 -4.90 5.38 14.81
CA VAL A 70 -6.03 4.59 14.33
C VAL A 70 -6.43 5.10 12.94
N PHE A 71 -7.06 4.26 12.13
CA PHE A 71 -7.78 4.68 10.93
C PHE A 71 -9.24 4.97 11.28
N THR A 72 -9.73 6.10 10.80
CA THR A 72 -11.15 6.48 10.87
C THR A 72 -11.66 6.71 9.45
N GLU A 73 -12.92 6.34 9.20
CA GLU A 73 -13.57 6.58 7.92
C GLU A 73 -13.85 8.08 7.73
N THR A 74 -13.73 8.52 6.48
CA THR A 74 -14.11 9.86 6.02
C THR A 74 -15.08 9.74 4.84
N GLU A 75 -15.66 10.83 4.39
CA GLU A 75 -16.57 10.85 3.24
C GLU A 75 -15.88 10.30 1.96
N ASP A 76 -14.61 10.63 1.75
CA ASP A 76 -13.84 10.28 0.55
C ASP A 76 -12.72 9.25 0.78
N GLY A 77 -12.71 8.55 1.93
CA GLY A 77 -11.68 7.55 2.19
C GLY A 77 -11.47 7.25 3.66
N ILE A 78 -10.22 7.38 4.13
CA ILE A 78 -9.86 7.22 5.55
C ILE A 78 -8.82 8.27 5.97
N ARG A 79 -8.80 8.54 7.28
CA ARG A 79 -7.82 9.41 7.92
C ARG A 79 -7.11 8.68 9.06
N THR A 80 -5.84 9.01 9.29
CA THR A 80 -5.17 8.65 10.53
C THR A 80 -5.55 9.65 11.62
N GLU A 81 -5.81 9.15 12.83
CA GLU A 81 -6.02 9.95 14.01
C GLU A 81 -5.20 9.40 15.18
N ALA A 82 -4.97 10.24 16.20
CA ALA A 82 -4.35 9.74 17.42
C ALA A 82 -5.33 8.79 18.14
N ALA A 83 -4.86 7.60 18.54
CA ALA A 83 -5.62 6.72 19.41
C ALA A 83 -5.84 7.39 20.78
N ASP A 84 -4.81 7.99 21.33
CA ASP A 84 -4.84 8.79 22.55
C ASP A 84 -4.31 10.21 22.26
N PRO A 85 -5.20 11.22 22.12
CA PRO A 85 -4.80 12.60 21.82
C PRO A 85 -3.82 13.20 22.86
N SER A 86 -3.83 12.73 24.12
CA SER A 86 -2.93 13.23 25.16
C SER A 86 -1.46 12.83 24.94
N LYS A 87 -1.21 11.81 24.11
CA LYS A 87 0.13 11.31 23.75
C LYS A 87 0.62 11.82 22.39
N LEU A 88 -0.13 12.72 21.76
CA LEU A 88 0.24 13.27 20.45
C LEU A 88 1.36 14.30 20.62
N THR A 89 2.56 13.99 20.11
CA THR A 89 3.72 14.89 20.23
C THR A 89 4.03 15.63 18.94
N ASP A 90 3.82 15.02 17.77
CA ASP A 90 4.02 15.63 16.47
C ASP A 90 2.91 15.18 15.52
N PRO A 91 1.90 16.04 15.26
CA PRO A 91 0.79 15.69 14.39
C PRO A 91 1.19 15.60 12.91
N HIS A 92 2.20 16.35 12.44
CA HIS A 92 2.52 16.47 11.02
C HIS A 92 2.95 15.16 10.37
N LEU A 93 3.63 14.28 11.11
CA LEU A 93 4.11 13.00 10.62
C LEU A 93 3.10 11.86 10.76
N ILE A 94 2.02 12.06 11.53
CA ILE A 94 1.11 10.96 11.88
C ILE A 94 -0.36 11.24 11.52
N ILE A 95 -0.76 12.50 11.35
CA ILE A 95 -2.14 12.86 10.99
C ILE A 95 -2.21 13.25 9.52
N TYR A 96 -2.75 12.38 8.68
CA TYR A 96 -2.95 12.57 7.23
C TYR A 96 -4.09 11.68 6.74
N ALA A 97 -4.54 11.87 5.51
CA ALA A 97 -5.50 10.99 4.85
C ALA A 97 -4.75 9.96 3.99
N PRO A 98 -4.52 8.71 4.45
CA PRO A 98 -3.79 7.73 3.65
C PRO A 98 -4.55 7.26 2.42
N VAL A 99 -5.87 7.36 2.41
CA VAL A 99 -6.70 7.00 1.25
C VAL A 99 -7.70 8.10 0.98
N ARG A 100 -7.77 8.56 -0.29
CA ARG A 100 -8.79 9.49 -0.78
C ARG A 100 -9.32 9.04 -2.13
N VAL A 101 -10.60 9.29 -2.38
CA VAL A 101 -11.29 8.96 -3.63
C VAL A 101 -11.61 10.24 -4.39
N LEU A 102 -11.12 10.35 -5.61
CA LEU A 102 -11.40 11.43 -6.56
C LEU A 102 -12.14 10.87 -7.78
N GLY A 103 -13.46 10.98 -7.78
CA GLY A 103 -14.29 10.39 -8.83
C GLY A 103 -14.08 8.86 -8.94
N ASN A 104 -13.58 8.40 -10.06
CA ASN A 104 -13.27 6.99 -10.34
C ASN A 104 -11.85 6.55 -9.91
N LYS A 105 -11.14 7.39 -9.17
CA LYS A 105 -9.75 7.16 -8.75
C LYS A 105 -9.70 6.93 -7.24
N THR A 106 -8.99 5.90 -6.81
CA THR A 106 -8.62 5.69 -5.40
C THR A 106 -7.12 5.94 -5.27
N ILE A 107 -6.75 6.94 -4.46
CA ILE A 107 -5.38 7.32 -4.13
C ILE A 107 -5.05 6.71 -2.79
N VAL A 108 -3.88 6.06 -2.64
CA VAL A 108 -3.40 5.48 -1.39
C VAL A 108 -1.93 5.82 -1.18
N THR A 109 -1.56 6.36 -0.01
CA THR A 109 -0.17 6.74 0.29
C THR A 109 0.16 6.57 1.78
N ASN A 110 1.44 6.72 2.13
CA ASN A 110 1.92 6.65 3.51
C ASN A 110 2.09 8.02 4.19
N GLY A 111 1.59 9.11 3.60
CA GLY A 111 1.78 10.45 4.16
C GLY A 111 0.86 11.51 3.54
N ASP A 112 1.15 12.76 3.80
CA ASP A 112 0.39 13.92 3.35
C ASP A 112 0.43 14.18 1.84
N GLN A 113 1.29 13.48 1.10
CA GLN A 113 1.29 13.52 -0.36
C GLN A 113 -0.03 13.03 -0.98
N THR A 114 -0.90 12.35 -0.22
CA THR A 114 -2.26 12.01 -0.69
C THR A 114 -3.03 13.26 -1.09
N ASP A 115 -2.99 14.30 -0.24
CA ASP A 115 -3.67 15.56 -0.52
C ASP A 115 -3.05 16.27 -1.70
N THR A 116 -1.71 16.27 -1.82
CA THR A 116 -1.01 16.81 -2.99
C THR A 116 -1.46 16.14 -4.29
N ILE A 117 -1.52 14.80 -4.31
CA ILE A 117 -1.99 14.05 -5.48
C ILE A 117 -3.44 14.38 -5.78
N TYR A 118 -4.32 14.35 -4.77
CA TYR A 118 -5.74 14.64 -4.90
C TYR A 118 -5.97 16.03 -5.51
N GLU A 119 -5.39 17.07 -4.91
CA GLU A 119 -5.59 18.46 -5.33
C GLU A 119 -5.03 18.76 -6.73
N LEU A 120 -3.87 18.21 -7.07
CA LEU A 120 -3.26 18.45 -8.37
C LEU A 120 -3.93 17.64 -9.47
N MET A 121 -4.40 16.43 -9.18
CA MET A 121 -5.19 15.65 -10.14
C MET A 121 -6.59 16.23 -10.35
N ASP A 122 -7.21 16.83 -9.34
CA ASP A 122 -8.45 17.61 -9.49
C ASP A 122 -8.25 18.79 -10.46
N LYS A 123 -7.03 19.36 -10.48
CA LYS A 123 -6.58 20.39 -11.44
C LYS A 123 -6.03 19.80 -12.74
N GLN A 124 -6.40 18.56 -13.09
CA GLN A 124 -6.06 17.88 -14.35
C GLN A 124 -4.56 17.53 -14.54
N GLN A 125 -3.74 17.53 -13.47
CA GLN A 125 -2.39 16.99 -13.55
C GLN A 125 -2.39 15.46 -13.50
N THR A 126 -1.33 14.83 -14.01
CA THR A 126 -1.15 13.38 -13.87
C THR A 126 -0.64 13.01 -12.48
N PHE A 127 -0.74 11.72 -12.14
CA PHE A 127 -0.20 11.18 -10.88
C PHE A 127 1.30 11.48 -10.74
N GLU A 128 2.08 11.27 -11.80
CA GLU A 128 3.52 11.54 -11.82
C GLU A 128 3.84 13.04 -11.69
N GLN A 129 3.06 13.89 -12.36
CA GLN A 129 3.23 15.35 -12.25
C GLN A 129 2.95 15.81 -10.81
N SER A 130 1.92 15.26 -10.18
CA SER A 130 1.54 15.59 -8.80
C SER A 130 2.66 15.27 -7.81
N LEU A 131 3.41 14.19 -8.04
CA LEU A 131 4.51 13.77 -7.18
C LEU A 131 5.82 14.55 -7.39
N ARG A 132 5.95 15.37 -8.45
CA ARG A 132 7.19 16.12 -8.73
C ARG A 132 7.53 17.15 -7.67
N THR A 133 6.55 17.64 -6.93
CA THR A 133 6.73 18.63 -5.85
C THR A 133 7.03 17.98 -4.49
N ARG A 134 7.09 16.64 -4.43
CA ARG A 134 7.31 15.90 -3.18
C ARG A 134 8.64 15.15 -3.24
N GLU A 135 9.19 14.93 -2.06
CA GLU A 135 10.37 14.11 -1.83
C GLU A 135 10.07 13.09 -0.72
N TYR A 136 11.03 12.31 -0.26
CA TYR A 136 10.92 11.48 0.93
C TYR A 136 10.62 12.35 2.17
N GLU A 137 10.34 11.74 3.33
CA GLU A 137 10.10 12.48 4.58
C GLU A 137 11.44 13.04 5.14
N ASP A 138 11.39 14.27 5.66
CA ASP A 138 12.55 14.92 6.30
C ASP A 138 12.67 14.46 7.76
N ASP A 139 12.95 13.16 7.92
CA ASP A 139 13.07 12.48 9.22
C ASP A 139 14.42 11.78 9.39
N ALA A 140 15.51 12.56 9.24
CA ALA A 140 16.86 12.04 9.44
C ALA A 140 16.99 11.19 10.72
N PRO A 141 17.73 10.08 10.70
CA PRO A 141 18.57 9.55 9.61
C PRO A 141 17.82 8.59 8.66
N ASN A 142 16.51 8.38 8.81
CA ASN A 142 15.77 7.37 8.05
C ASN A 142 15.40 7.84 6.64
N TYR A 143 15.14 9.16 6.47
CA TYR A 143 14.63 9.71 5.21
C TYR A 143 13.52 8.83 4.64
N THR A 144 12.46 8.62 5.46
CA THR A 144 11.37 7.67 5.21
C THR A 144 10.85 7.78 3.77
N PRO A 145 10.89 6.72 2.97
CA PRO A 145 10.36 6.75 1.61
C PRO A 145 8.88 7.09 1.59
N ARG A 146 8.46 7.93 0.63
CA ARG A 146 7.05 8.14 0.32
C ARG A 146 6.62 7.14 -0.72
N ILE A 147 5.75 6.21 -0.33
CA ILE A 147 5.11 5.25 -1.23
C ILE A 147 3.71 5.73 -1.57
N SER A 148 3.33 5.60 -2.83
CA SER A 148 2.02 6.03 -3.32
C SER A 148 1.46 5.02 -4.30
N GLY A 149 0.14 4.89 -4.34
CA GLY A 149 -0.59 4.13 -5.34
C GLY A 149 -1.81 4.88 -5.81
N ILE A 150 -2.20 4.64 -7.06
CA ILE A 150 -3.45 5.13 -7.63
C ILE A 150 -4.11 4.03 -8.43
N MET A 151 -5.41 3.85 -8.25
CA MET A 151 -6.25 2.96 -9.03
C MET A 151 -7.26 3.77 -9.85
N HIS A 152 -7.46 3.39 -11.10
CA HIS A 152 -8.51 3.91 -11.96
C HIS A 152 -9.49 2.77 -12.27
N VAL A 153 -10.75 2.95 -11.88
CA VAL A 153 -11.84 1.99 -12.16
C VAL A 153 -12.94 2.72 -12.90
N GLU A 154 -13.14 2.39 -14.18
CA GLU A 154 -14.11 3.09 -15.00
C GLU A 154 -14.68 2.17 -16.09
N ASN A 155 -16.02 2.02 -16.11
CA ASN A 155 -16.76 1.35 -17.19
C ASN A 155 -16.19 -0.05 -17.55
N GLY A 156 -15.94 -0.90 -16.55
CA GLY A 156 -15.37 -2.23 -16.75
C GLY A 156 -13.85 -2.24 -16.97
N SER A 157 -13.21 -1.08 -17.07
CA SER A 157 -11.76 -0.93 -17.20
C SER A 157 -11.10 -0.73 -15.85
N TYR A 158 -9.90 -1.29 -15.69
CA TYR A 158 -9.08 -1.16 -14.49
C TYR A 158 -7.60 -1.09 -14.81
N ASN A 159 -6.94 -0.08 -14.30
CA ASN A 159 -5.49 0.03 -14.27
C ASN A 159 -5.02 0.71 -12.98
N TYR A 160 -3.74 0.61 -12.67
CA TYR A 160 -3.16 1.27 -11.51
C TYR A 160 -1.69 1.63 -11.73
N ALA A 161 -1.20 2.55 -10.91
CA ALA A 161 0.22 2.86 -10.81
C ALA A 161 0.65 2.90 -9.34
N MET A 162 1.94 2.62 -9.11
CA MET A 162 2.60 2.73 -7.81
C MET A 162 3.86 3.58 -7.95
N SER A 163 4.22 4.31 -6.91
CA SER A 163 5.42 5.17 -6.90
C SER A 163 6.13 5.08 -5.57
N ILE A 164 7.45 5.28 -5.62
CA ILE A 164 8.29 5.51 -4.45
C ILE A 164 9.21 6.71 -4.69
N LEU A 165 9.27 7.60 -3.69
CA LEU A 165 10.23 8.68 -3.58
C LEU A 165 11.14 8.36 -2.41
N LYS A 166 12.43 8.21 -2.62
CA LYS A 166 13.39 7.85 -1.57
C LYS A 166 14.71 8.58 -1.72
N SER A 167 15.48 8.68 -0.65
CA SER A 167 16.85 9.17 -0.72
C SER A 167 17.74 8.18 -1.47
N ALA A 168 18.67 8.68 -2.28
CA ALA A 168 19.67 7.85 -2.95
C ALA A 168 20.68 7.35 -1.93
N ASP A 169 20.64 6.07 -1.55
CA ASP A 169 21.56 5.45 -0.59
C ASP A 169 21.66 6.21 0.76
N GLY A 170 20.54 6.78 1.21
CA GLY A 170 20.51 7.61 2.43
C GLY A 170 21.13 8.99 2.28
N ASN A 171 21.49 9.41 1.04
CA ASN A 171 22.00 10.74 0.77
C ASN A 171 20.84 11.76 0.68
N PRO A 172 20.78 12.76 1.58
CA PRO A 172 19.70 13.75 1.60
C PRO A 172 19.71 14.72 0.41
N ASP A 173 20.83 14.81 -0.31
CA ASP A 173 20.97 15.74 -1.44
C ASP A 173 20.36 15.19 -2.75
N CYS A 174 19.88 13.95 -2.75
CA CYS A 174 19.34 13.30 -3.94
C CYS A 174 18.06 12.53 -3.65
N CYS A 175 16.97 12.86 -4.33
CA CYS A 175 15.71 12.12 -4.30
C CYS A 175 15.55 11.27 -5.55
N GLU A 176 15.56 9.96 -5.39
CA GLU A 176 15.17 9.00 -6.42
C GLU A 176 13.66 8.91 -6.55
N ARG A 177 13.15 8.83 -7.80
CA ARG A 177 11.71 8.79 -8.11
C ARG A 177 11.42 7.67 -9.07
N PHE A 178 10.63 6.70 -8.63
CA PHE A 178 10.22 5.58 -9.47
C PHE A 178 8.70 5.54 -9.57
N THR A 179 8.18 5.28 -10.77
CA THR A 179 6.76 5.03 -11.01
C THR A 179 6.62 3.76 -11.85
N PHE A 180 5.73 2.88 -11.41
CA PHE A 180 5.43 1.58 -12.03
C PHE A 180 3.96 1.57 -12.43
N SER A 181 3.69 1.45 -13.73
CA SER A 181 2.32 1.51 -14.29
C SER A 181 1.88 0.14 -14.80
N TYR A 182 0.66 -0.27 -14.42
CA TYR A 182 0.06 -1.57 -14.74
C TYR A 182 -1.24 -1.36 -15.50
N MET A 183 -1.18 -1.40 -16.85
CA MET A 183 -2.28 -1.01 -17.72
C MET A 183 -3.34 -2.11 -17.91
N ASN A 184 -2.99 -3.37 -17.80
CA ASN A 184 -3.90 -4.50 -17.93
C ASN A 184 -3.61 -5.53 -16.84
N PRO A 185 -4.00 -5.25 -15.57
CA PRO A 185 -3.70 -6.15 -14.46
C PRO A 185 -4.32 -7.54 -14.67
N LEU A 186 -3.50 -8.56 -14.45
CA LEU A 186 -3.93 -9.95 -14.60
C LEU A 186 -4.81 -10.36 -13.41
N PRO A 187 -5.91 -11.11 -13.64
CA PRO A 187 -6.71 -11.66 -12.56
C PRO A 187 -5.88 -12.50 -11.58
N GLY A 188 -6.17 -12.36 -10.30
CA GLY A 188 -5.49 -13.07 -9.21
C GLY A 188 -4.11 -12.53 -8.87
N THR A 189 -3.68 -11.41 -9.47
CA THR A 189 -2.35 -10.84 -9.24
C THR A 189 -2.40 -9.38 -8.80
N GLY A 190 -1.37 -8.97 -8.08
CA GLY A 190 -1.15 -7.59 -7.68
C GLY A 190 0.31 -7.33 -7.34
N HIS A 191 0.58 -6.13 -6.87
CA HIS A 191 1.93 -5.71 -6.51
C HIS A 191 1.94 -5.12 -5.10
N PHE A 192 3.01 -5.43 -4.38
CA PHE A 192 3.27 -4.99 -3.02
C PHE A 192 4.50 -4.09 -2.98
N ILE A 193 4.35 -2.88 -2.43
CA ILE A 193 5.43 -1.95 -2.13
C ILE A 193 5.37 -1.56 -0.65
N HIS A 194 6.52 -1.36 -0.03
CA HIS A 194 6.61 -0.98 1.39
C HIS A 194 7.76 0.01 1.62
N THR A 195 7.81 0.64 2.79
CA THR A 195 8.80 1.71 3.01
C THR A 195 10.19 1.18 3.33
N TYR A 196 10.30 0.05 4.06
CA TYR A 196 11.59 -0.42 4.57
C TYR A 196 11.81 -1.91 4.27
N MET A 197 13.03 -2.27 3.85
CA MET A 197 13.42 -3.67 3.63
C MET A 197 13.41 -4.51 4.90
N GLY A 198 13.44 -3.89 6.08
CA GLY A 198 13.41 -4.56 7.37
C GLY A 198 13.59 -3.59 8.51
N ASP A 199 13.83 -4.14 9.69
CA ASP A 199 14.20 -3.36 10.86
C ASP A 199 15.67 -2.93 10.80
N GLY A 200 16.02 -1.82 11.46
CA GLY A 200 17.38 -1.27 11.44
C GLY A 200 17.48 0.11 12.09
N ASN A 201 18.72 0.63 12.14
CA ASN A 201 19.02 2.01 12.56
C ASN A 201 20.28 2.52 11.81
N PRO A 202 20.12 3.36 10.75
CA PRO A 202 18.85 3.79 10.17
C PRO A 202 18.06 2.66 9.54
N LEU A 203 16.77 2.87 9.28
CA LEU A 203 15.90 1.92 8.59
C LEU A 203 16.29 1.82 7.11
N PRO A 204 16.57 0.62 6.58
CA PRO A 204 16.93 0.47 5.16
C PRO A 204 15.70 0.70 4.27
N SER A 205 15.80 1.64 3.33
CA SER A 205 14.74 1.93 2.37
C SER A 205 14.42 0.73 1.47
N PHE A 206 13.17 0.65 1.00
CA PHE A 206 12.76 -0.34 0.01
C PHE A 206 13.59 -0.22 -1.28
N GLU A 207 13.97 -1.36 -1.85
CA GLU A 207 14.74 -1.46 -3.08
C GLU A 207 14.05 -2.36 -4.11
N GLY A 208 14.28 -2.04 -5.38
CA GLY A 208 13.77 -2.80 -6.51
C GLY A 208 12.36 -2.40 -6.94
N GLU A 209 11.71 -3.30 -7.66
CA GLU A 209 10.35 -3.15 -8.17
C GLU A 209 9.31 -3.63 -7.14
N PRO A 210 8.05 -3.13 -7.18
CA PRO A 210 6.97 -3.69 -6.38
C PRO A 210 6.84 -5.20 -6.60
N LYS A 211 6.75 -5.95 -5.50
CA LYS A 211 6.79 -7.41 -5.50
C LYS A 211 5.48 -8.00 -6.02
N LEU A 212 5.53 -8.92 -7.00
CA LEU A 212 4.34 -9.61 -7.51
C LEU A 212 3.75 -10.54 -6.45
N VAL A 213 2.45 -10.40 -6.15
CA VAL A 213 1.72 -11.13 -5.10
C VAL A 213 0.38 -11.67 -5.61
N ALA A 214 -0.18 -12.66 -4.91
CA ALA A 214 -1.52 -13.17 -5.18
C ALA A 214 -2.60 -12.27 -4.54
N ILE A 215 -3.71 -12.07 -5.27
CA ILE A 215 -4.89 -11.35 -4.78
C ILE A 215 -6.09 -12.30 -4.76
N PRO A 216 -6.65 -12.64 -3.59
CA PRO A 216 -7.82 -13.51 -3.50
C PRO A 216 -9.13 -12.77 -3.79
N ASP A 217 -10.21 -13.53 -3.98
CA ASP A 217 -11.56 -12.99 -4.15
C ASP A 217 -12.20 -12.58 -2.83
N ASP A 218 -11.88 -13.30 -1.76
CA ASP A 218 -12.44 -13.11 -0.42
C ASP A 218 -11.69 -11.98 0.33
N MET A 219 -12.39 -10.87 0.55
CA MET A 219 -11.86 -9.69 1.24
C MET A 219 -11.58 -9.99 2.73
N ASP A 220 -12.44 -10.76 3.40
CA ASP A 220 -12.28 -11.05 4.82
C ASP A 220 -11.07 -11.95 5.04
N ALA A 221 -10.94 -13.03 4.25
CA ALA A 221 -9.77 -13.90 4.30
C ALA A 221 -8.47 -13.17 3.98
N PHE A 222 -8.50 -12.23 3.01
CA PHE A 222 -7.33 -11.40 2.67
C PHE A 222 -6.96 -10.46 3.81
N THR A 223 -7.95 -9.80 4.40
CA THR A 223 -7.75 -8.89 5.54
C THR A 223 -7.16 -9.62 6.73
N ASP A 224 -7.72 -10.78 7.08
CA ASP A 224 -7.27 -11.58 8.21
C ASP A 224 -5.85 -12.14 7.98
N MET A 225 -5.55 -12.58 6.76
CA MET A 225 -4.19 -13.02 6.39
C MET A 225 -3.18 -11.88 6.56
N LEU A 226 -3.48 -10.69 6.02
CA LEU A 226 -2.59 -9.53 6.16
C LEU A 226 -2.37 -9.18 7.64
N TRP A 227 -3.46 -9.00 8.39
CA TRP A 227 -3.39 -8.59 9.80
C TRP A 227 -2.62 -9.57 10.68
N ASN A 228 -2.83 -10.87 10.48
CA ASN A 228 -2.17 -11.93 11.25
C ASN A 228 -0.72 -12.19 10.80
N SER A 229 -0.30 -11.66 9.64
CA SER A 229 1.07 -11.78 9.15
C SER A 229 1.96 -10.62 9.55
N LEU A 230 1.39 -9.48 9.94
CA LEU A 230 2.15 -8.35 10.47
C LEU A 230 2.71 -8.68 11.86
N ASN A 231 3.94 -8.20 12.13
CA ASN A 231 4.56 -8.35 13.45
C ASN A 231 3.65 -7.77 14.55
N GLU A 232 3.37 -8.59 15.57
CA GLU A 232 2.38 -8.29 16.61
C GLU A 232 2.70 -7.01 17.39
N ASP A 233 3.97 -6.77 17.71
CA ASP A 233 4.38 -5.61 18.51
C ASP A 233 4.30 -4.30 17.71
N ASN A 234 4.52 -4.38 16.40
CA ASN A 234 4.68 -3.21 15.54
C ASN A 234 3.44 -2.86 14.72
N LYS A 235 2.51 -3.78 14.49
CA LYS A 235 1.27 -3.50 13.72
C LYS A 235 0.41 -2.46 14.43
N VAL A 236 -0.21 -1.57 13.65
CA VAL A 236 -1.02 -0.45 14.17
C VAL A 236 -2.41 -0.45 13.55
N SER A 237 -2.51 -0.33 12.23
CA SER A 237 -3.79 -0.31 11.53
C SER A 237 -3.66 -0.91 10.13
N LEU A 238 -4.77 -1.49 9.65
CA LEU A 238 -4.92 -2.05 8.31
C LEU A 238 -6.23 -1.55 7.70
N PHE A 239 -6.17 -1.14 6.44
CA PHE A 239 -7.31 -0.85 5.57
C PHE A 239 -7.27 -1.76 4.36
N VAL A 240 -8.43 -2.33 3.99
CA VAL A 240 -8.61 -3.13 2.76
C VAL A 240 -9.85 -2.64 2.03
N ARG A 241 -9.76 -2.51 0.68
CA ARG A 241 -10.87 -2.07 -0.16
C ARG A 241 -10.94 -2.90 -1.43
N TYR A 242 -12.12 -3.40 -1.72
CA TYR A 242 -12.50 -4.10 -2.94
C TYR A 242 -13.51 -3.25 -3.70
N ILE A 243 -13.25 -2.98 -4.98
CA ILE A 243 -14.08 -2.16 -5.86
C ILE A 243 -14.55 -3.03 -7.03
N ASP A 244 -15.86 -3.16 -7.22
CA ASP A 244 -16.42 -3.84 -8.39
C ASP A 244 -16.08 -3.04 -9.66
N ILE A 245 -15.38 -3.67 -10.60
CA ILE A 245 -14.83 -2.98 -11.78
C ILE A 245 -15.94 -2.52 -12.72
N GLU A 246 -17.07 -3.24 -12.81
CA GLU A 246 -18.19 -2.88 -13.67
C GLU A 246 -19.03 -1.75 -13.08
N THR A 247 -19.31 -1.82 -11.79
CA THR A 247 -20.26 -0.89 -11.13
C THR A 247 -19.61 0.25 -10.38
N GLY A 248 -18.31 0.16 -10.10
CA GLY A 248 -17.57 1.10 -9.24
C GLY A 248 -17.94 0.98 -7.75
N LYS A 249 -18.86 0.07 -7.38
CA LYS A 249 -19.27 -0.12 -5.99
C LYS A 249 -18.12 -0.67 -5.16
N ALA A 250 -17.81 0.03 -4.06
CA ALA A 250 -16.72 -0.34 -3.16
C ALA A 250 -17.23 -0.90 -1.84
N THR A 251 -16.45 -1.82 -1.27
CA THR A 251 -16.57 -2.30 0.11
C THR A 251 -15.20 -2.15 0.77
N SER A 252 -15.18 -1.66 2.01
CA SER A 252 -13.93 -1.45 2.75
C SER A 252 -14.01 -2.08 4.14
N LYS A 253 -12.84 -2.42 4.69
CA LYS A 253 -12.67 -2.93 6.06
C LYS A 253 -11.47 -2.26 6.71
N ILE A 254 -11.62 -1.89 7.98
CA ILE A 254 -10.56 -1.32 8.81
C ILE A 254 -10.34 -2.24 10.00
N ILE A 255 -9.08 -2.48 10.34
CA ILE A 255 -8.67 -3.07 11.61
C ILE A 255 -7.70 -2.11 12.29
N ASN A 256 -7.98 -1.76 13.53
CA ASN A 256 -7.10 -0.99 14.40
C ASN A 256 -6.64 -1.87 15.57
N LYS A 257 -5.38 -1.76 15.97
CA LYS A 257 -4.87 -2.44 17.18
C LYS A 257 -5.35 -1.76 18.46
N TYR A 258 -5.57 -0.46 18.37
CA TYR A 258 -5.97 0.37 19.52
C TYR A 258 -7.35 0.95 19.30
N ASP A 259 -8.09 1.11 20.39
CA ASP A 259 -9.31 1.91 20.39
C ASP A 259 -8.96 3.39 20.53
N ARG A 260 -9.85 4.24 20.03
CA ARG A 260 -9.74 5.67 20.23
C ARG A 260 -10.32 6.04 21.60
N VAL A 261 -9.56 6.77 22.39
CA VAL A 261 -9.94 7.28 23.73
C VAL A 261 -10.51 8.68 23.64
#